data_95d0d3071ae4e2f0bfe19181bbef9b3c
#
_entry.id   95d0d3071ae4e2f0bfe19181bbef9b3c
#
_cell.length_a   1.000
_cell.length_b   1.000
_cell.length_c   1.000
_cell.angle_alpha   90.00
_cell.angle_beta   90.00
_cell.angle_gamma   90.00
#
_symmetry.space_group_name_H-M   'P 1'
#
loop_
_entity.id
_entity.type
_entity.pdbx_description
1 polymer ?
#
loop_
_entity_poly.entity_id
_entity_poly.type
_entity_poly.pdbx_seq_one_letter_code
_entity_poly.pdbx_strand_id
1 'polypeptide(L)'
;MYSLFPSLTTGFSVGSSPEAEKLPRAVEFSKALYTLDIGQNDLTMGFRTMSLDKLRSAIPGIVDQVAEAVKNLYNEGGRSFWIHNTGPHGCMPVNVLYNTSAPSPGYLDKYGCVKFKNDMAVFFNTVLKERVVKLRSELPLAAITYVDVFSAKYWLVANAKILGLANPMTVCCGYHVGNDHVWCGFKGKAKNKDIVGPSCVDPSKFVSWDGVHYTEFSNRWVAQHTLNGNFTDPPSSIAQACHRH
;
A
#
# COMPACT_ATOMS: atom_id res chain seq x y z
N MET A 1 7.32 8.89 -19.57
CA MET A 1 6.04 9.32 -18.99
C MET A 1 4.94 8.64 -19.80
N TYR A 2 4.50 7.46 -19.36
CA TYR A 2 3.44 6.73 -20.04
C TYR A 2 2.10 7.17 -19.43
N SER A 3 1.25 7.84 -20.24
CA SER A 3 -0.14 8.10 -19.86
C SER A 3 -0.86 6.76 -19.72
N LEU A 4 -1.23 6.38 -18.51
CA LEU A 4 -1.98 5.15 -18.23
C LEU A 4 -3.47 5.27 -18.56
N PHE A 5 -3.92 6.44 -19.01
CA PHE A 5 -5.30 6.64 -19.42
C PHE A 5 -5.31 7.28 -20.83
N PRO A 6 -5.74 6.55 -21.87
CA PRO A 6 -6.19 7.21 -23.08
C PRO A 6 -7.35 8.13 -22.68
N SER A 7 -7.35 9.38 -23.16
CA SER A 7 -8.42 10.33 -22.85
C SER A 7 -9.77 9.70 -23.23
N LEU A 8 -10.61 9.48 -22.23
CA LEU A 8 -11.98 8.97 -22.40
C LEU A 8 -12.89 9.95 -23.13
N THR A 9 -12.37 11.13 -23.54
CA THR A 9 -13.11 12.20 -24.22
C THR A 9 -13.19 12.08 -25.74
N THR A 10 -12.44 11.17 -26.37
CA THR A 10 -12.70 10.85 -27.78
C THR A 10 -13.73 9.75 -27.82
N GLY A 11 -14.97 10.11 -28.19
CA GLY A 11 -16.13 9.25 -28.31
C GLY A 11 -15.77 7.82 -28.72
N PHE A 12 -15.66 6.93 -27.76
CA PHE A 12 -15.77 5.52 -28.01
C PHE A 12 -17.23 5.29 -28.47
N SER A 13 -17.43 5.30 -29.78
CA SER A 13 -18.53 4.59 -30.39
C SER A 13 -18.32 3.12 -30.00
N VAL A 14 -18.90 2.73 -28.87
CA VAL A 14 -18.90 1.34 -28.41
C VAL A 14 -19.73 0.62 -29.45
N GLY A 15 -19.07 0.03 -30.45
CA GLY A 15 -19.72 -0.92 -31.34
C GLY A 15 -20.41 -1.98 -30.49
N SER A 16 -21.57 -2.42 -30.86
CA SER A 16 -22.39 -3.45 -30.19
C SER A 16 -21.68 -4.81 -30.20
N SER A 17 -20.54 -4.93 -29.50
CA SER A 17 -19.91 -6.22 -29.23
C SER A 17 -20.49 -6.78 -27.94
N PRO A 18 -20.65 -8.11 -27.80
CA PRO A 18 -21.09 -8.76 -26.56
C PRO A 18 -20.20 -8.43 -25.35
N GLU A 19 -18.99 -7.94 -25.58
CA GLU A 19 -18.03 -7.52 -24.55
C GLU A 19 -18.33 -6.10 -24.05
N ALA A 20 -18.87 -5.23 -24.90
CA ALA A 20 -19.25 -3.87 -24.53
C ALA A 20 -20.41 -3.83 -23.53
N GLU A 21 -21.29 -4.83 -23.56
CA GLU A 21 -22.40 -4.96 -22.60
C GLU A 21 -21.95 -5.35 -21.21
N LYS A 22 -20.70 -5.84 -21.06
CA LYS A 22 -20.09 -6.21 -19.76
C LYS A 22 -19.36 -5.04 -19.10
N LEU A 23 -19.13 -3.96 -19.82
CA LEU A 23 -18.45 -2.78 -19.26
C LEU A 23 -19.45 -1.91 -18.48
N PRO A 24 -19.01 -1.31 -17.36
CA PRO A 24 -19.84 -0.35 -16.63
C PRO A 24 -20.26 0.82 -17.55
N ARG A 25 -21.50 1.24 -17.45
CA ARG A 25 -22.01 2.41 -18.18
C ARG A 25 -21.47 3.70 -17.56
N ALA A 26 -21.40 4.79 -18.31
CA ALA A 26 -20.90 6.08 -17.84
C ALA A 26 -21.59 6.54 -16.53
N VAL A 27 -22.89 6.30 -16.37
CA VAL A 27 -23.65 6.63 -15.15
C VAL A 27 -23.22 5.80 -13.93
N GLU A 28 -22.60 4.65 -14.12
CA GLU A 28 -22.14 3.78 -13.04
C GLU A 28 -20.80 4.26 -12.47
N PHE A 29 -19.97 4.93 -13.28
CA PHE A 29 -18.73 5.54 -12.81
C PHE A 29 -18.98 6.67 -11.81
N SER A 30 -20.04 7.45 -11.95
CA SER A 30 -20.38 8.49 -10.98
C SER A 30 -20.79 7.94 -9.60
N LYS A 31 -21.26 6.68 -9.56
CA LYS A 31 -21.67 5.97 -8.34
C LYS A 31 -20.58 5.06 -7.79
N ALA A 32 -19.45 4.92 -8.49
CA ALA A 32 -18.36 4.05 -8.08
C ALA A 32 -17.57 4.65 -6.91
N LEU A 33 -17.04 3.77 -6.06
CA LEU A 33 -16.01 4.12 -5.10
C LEU A 33 -14.65 3.93 -5.74
N TYR A 34 -13.86 4.99 -5.77
CA TYR A 34 -12.48 4.97 -6.27
C TYR A 34 -11.51 4.79 -5.11
N THR A 35 -10.76 3.71 -5.11
CA THR A 35 -9.73 3.45 -4.11
C THR A 35 -8.35 3.65 -4.71
N LEU A 36 -7.52 4.50 -4.06
CA LEU A 36 -6.16 4.77 -4.46
C LEU A 36 -5.21 4.31 -3.35
N ASP A 37 -4.30 3.40 -3.66
CA ASP A 37 -3.25 2.88 -2.76
C ASP A 37 -1.90 3.03 -3.47
N ILE A 38 -1.23 4.16 -3.25
CA ILE A 38 -0.02 4.58 -3.96
C ILE A 38 1.03 5.07 -2.96
N GLY A 39 2.32 4.97 -3.32
CA GLY A 39 3.46 5.48 -2.56
C GLY A 39 4.45 4.42 -2.10
N GLN A 40 4.02 3.18 -1.94
CA GLN A 40 4.90 2.09 -1.48
C GLN A 40 6.08 1.86 -2.45
N ASN A 41 5.81 1.79 -3.75
CA ASN A 41 6.83 1.56 -4.77
C ASN A 41 7.69 2.80 -4.99
N ASP A 42 7.13 4.00 -4.89
CA ASP A 42 7.86 5.27 -4.98
C ASP A 42 8.90 5.37 -3.86
N LEU A 43 8.51 5.08 -2.62
CA LEU A 43 9.45 5.02 -1.50
C LEU A 43 10.50 3.93 -1.68
N THR A 44 10.10 2.72 -2.12
CA THR A 44 11.03 1.62 -2.40
C THR A 44 12.09 2.03 -3.41
N MET A 45 11.68 2.63 -4.52
CA MET A 45 12.59 3.11 -5.56
C MET A 45 13.45 4.25 -5.05
N GLY A 46 12.88 5.20 -4.33
CA GLY A 46 13.59 6.31 -3.71
C GLY A 46 14.71 5.84 -2.77
N PHE A 47 14.45 4.89 -1.88
CA PHE A 47 15.47 4.30 -0.99
C PHE A 47 16.60 3.59 -1.74
N ARG A 48 16.34 3.12 -2.95
CA ARG A 48 17.34 2.41 -3.78
C ARG A 48 18.18 3.35 -4.64
N THR A 49 17.65 4.51 -5.01
CA THR A 49 18.24 5.35 -6.08
C THR A 49 18.57 6.77 -5.65
N MET A 50 18.15 7.20 -4.44
CA MET A 50 18.29 8.58 -3.97
C MET A 50 18.89 8.62 -2.56
N SER A 51 19.51 9.77 -2.19
CA SER A 51 19.75 10.08 -0.78
C SER A 51 18.43 10.37 -0.07
N LEU A 52 18.41 10.22 1.27
CA LEU A 52 17.19 10.48 2.06
C LEU A 52 16.67 11.91 1.89
N ASP A 53 17.56 12.90 1.78
CA ASP A 53 17.17 14.29 1.57
C ASP A 53 16.54 14.51 0.20
N LYS A 54 17.08 13.88 -0.85
CA LYS A 54 16.50 13.92 -2.19
C LYS A 54 15.13 13.24 -2.22
N LEU A 55 15.01 12.07 -1.60
CA LEU A 55 13.72 11.38 -1.49
C LEU A 55 12.71 12.24 -0.76
N ARG A 56 13.08 12.81 0.40
CA ARG A 56 12.22 13.70 1.18
C ARG A 56 11.74 14.90 0.34
N SER A 57 12.63 15.50 -0.44
CA SER A 57 12.30 16.64 -1.32
C SER A 57 11.41 16.23 -2.49
N ALA A 58 11.44 14.98 -2.95
CA ALA A 58 10.62 14.48 -4.05
C ALA A 58 9.18 14.11 -3.64
N ILE A 59 8.95 13.77 -2.36
CA ILE A 59 7.66 13.30 -1.84
C ILE A 59 6.49 14.26 -2.16
N PRO A 60 6.59 15.60 -1.98
CA PRO A 60 5.49 16.49 -2.33
C PRO A 60 5.05 16.36 -3.79
N GLY A 61 6.00 16.25 -4.71
CA GLY A 61 5.70 16.05 -6.13
C GLY A 61 5.01 14.71 -6.44
N ILE A 62 5.37 13.63 -5.72
CA ILE A 62 4.71 12.33 -5.84
C ILE A 62 3.26 12.43 -5.34
N VAL A 63 3.05 13.07 -4.20
CA VAL A 63 1.71 13.28 -3.64
C VAL A 63 0.85 14.18 -4.54
N ASP A 64 1.44 15.18 -5.19
CA ASP A 64 0.73 16.02 -6.16
C ASP A 64 0.21 15.21 -7.36
N GLN A 65 0.93 14.19 -7.81
CA GLN A 65 0.43 13.28 -8.87
C GLN A 65 -0.78 12.46 -8.41
N VAL A 66 -0.81 12.03 -7.14
CA VAL A 66 -2.00 11.36 -6.58
C VAL A 66 -3.19 12.32 -6.56
N ALA A 67 -2.98 13.55 -6.13
CA ALA A 67 -4.02 14.56 -6.11
C ALA A 67 -4.55 14.89 -7.52
N GLU A 68 -3.67 14.97 -8.51
CA GLU A 68 -4.06 15.20 -9.90
C GLU A 68 -4.88 14.03 -10.45
N ALA A 69 -4.51 12.78 -10.12
CA ALA A 69 -5.31 11.62 -10.49
C ALA A 69 -6.73 11.68 -9.90
N VAL A 70 -6.88 12.11 -8.63
CA VAL A 70 -8.20 12.30 -8.01
C VAL A 70 -9.01 13.38 -8.74
N LYS A 71 -8.38 14.51 -9.10
CA LYS A 71 -9.03 15.60 -9.85
C LYS A 71 -9.50 15.14 -11.23
N ASN A 72 -8.67 14.38 -11.92
CA ASN A 72 -9.02 13.83 -13.22
C ASN A 72 -10.24 12.90 -13.13
N LEU A 73 -10.24 11.98 -12.14
CA LEU A 73 -11.39 11.11 -11.90
C LEU A 73 -12.66 11.91 -11.52
N TYR A 74 -12.50 12.97 -10.72
CA TYR A 74 -13.61 13.85 -10.38
C TYR A 74 -14.19 14.56 -11.61
N ASN A 75 -13.34 15.06 -12.51
CA ASN A 75 -13.76 15.72 -13.76
C ASN A 75 -14.50 14.74 -14.69
N GLU A 76 -14.14 13.45 -14.64
CA GLU A 76 -14.84 12.37 -15.35
C GLU A 76 -16.11 11.87 -14.65
N GLY A 77 -16.52 12.52 -13.55
CA GLY A 77 -17.76 12.23 -12.84
C GLY A 77 -17.62 11.43 -11.56
N GLY A 78 -16.41 11.02 -11.16
CA GLY A 78 -16.17 10.35 -9.87
C GLY A 78 -16.55 11.23 -8.68
N ARG A 79 -17.16 10.65 -7.65
CA ARG A 79 -17.63 11.41 -6.47
C ARG A 79 -17.19 10.81 -5.14
N SER A 80 -16.91 9.54 -5.06
CA SER A 80 -16.50 8.86 -3.82
C SER A 80 -15.06 8.35 -3.94
N PHE A 81 -14.19 8.80 -3.03
CA PHE A 81 -12.76 8.47 -3.06
C PHE A 81 -12.30 7.96 -1.70
N TRP A 82 -11.58 6.84 -1.71
CA TRP A 82 -10.81 6.33 -0.59
C TRP A 82 -9.33 6.38 -0.92
N ILE A 83 -8.61 7.27 -0.25
CA ILE A 83 -7.19 7.51 -0.49
C ILE A 83 -6.41 6.88 0.65
N HIS A 84 -5.77 5.76 0.37
CA HIS A 84 -4.94 5.05 1.32
C HIS A 84 -3.59 5.74 1.44
N ASN A 85 -3.11 5.87 2.68
CA ASN A 85 -1.73 6.26 2.90
C ASN A 85 -0.79 5.06 2.67
N THR A 86 0.54 5.31 2.59
CA THR A 86 1.49 4.21 2.45
C THR A 86 1.70 3.50 3.79
N GLY A 87 1.89 2.18 3.73
CA GLY A 87 2.12 1.34 4.91
C GLY A 87 3.49 1.57 5.56
N PRO A 88 3.76 0.91 6.72
CA PRO A 88 5.02 1.03 7.45
C PRO A 88 6.15 0.33 6.70
N HIS A 89 6.80 1.07 5.79
CA HIS A 89 7.82 0.57 4.87
C HIS A 89 8.99 -0.13 5.60
N GLY A 90 9.37 0.40 6.76
CA GLY A 90 10.44 -0.19 7.57
C GLY A 90 10.08 -1.55 8.18
N CYS A 91 8.79 -1.91 8.25
CA CYS A 91 8.32 -3.17 8.80
C CYS A 91 8.27 -4.32 7.77
N MET A 92 8.66 -4.08 6.53
CA MET A 92 8.81 -5.16 5.56
C MET A 92 10.06 -5.99 5.89
N PRO A 93 9.94 -7.31 6.10
CA PRO A 93 11.07 -8.17 6.48
C PRO A 93 12.29 -8.06 5.55
N VAL A 94 12.10 -7.83 4.24
CA VAL A 94 13.21 -7.65 3.30
C VAL A 94 14.15 -6.51 3.68
N ASN A 95 13.69 -5.49 4.38
CA ASN A 95 14.53 -4.38 4.82
C ASN A 95 15.52 -4.76 5.93
N VAL A 96 15.24 -5.87 6.62
CA VAL A 96 16.08 -6.42 7.69
C VAL A 96 16.87 -7.62 7.19
N LEU A 97 16.23 -8.52 6.44
CA LEU A 97 16.82 -9.77 5.96
C LEU A 97 18.04 -9.57 5.05
N TYR A 98 18.07 -8.50 4.25
CA TYR A 98 19.19 -8.18 3.37
C TYR A 98 20.26 -7.30 4.01
N ASN A 99 20.09 -6.92 5.28
CA ASN A 99 21.11 -6.19 6.01
C ASN A 99 22.05 -7.18 6.70
N THR A 100 23.21 -7.43 6.11
CA THR A 100 24.22 -8.37 6.60
C THR A 100 25.01 -7.85 7.79
N SER A 101 24.97 -6.55 8.06
CA SER A 101 25.63 -5.92 9.19
C SER A 101 24.73 -5.89 10.41
N ALA A 102 25.30 -6.06 11.60
CA ALA A 102 24.55 -5.87 12.84
C ALA A 102 23.97 -4.44 12.87
N PRO A 103 22.67 -4.26 13.13
CA PRO A 103 22.07 -2.94 13.15
C PRO A 103 22.72 -2.07 14.22
N SER A 104 23.07 -0.82 13.87
CA SER A 104 23.53 0.17 14.85
C SER A 104 22.42 0.49 15.87
N PRO A 105 22.77 0.92 17.09
CA PRO A 105 21.77 1.37 18.06
C PRO A 105 20.82 2.42 17.44
N GLY A 106 19.51 2.20 17.61
CA GLY A 106 18.49 3.10 17.07
C GLY A 106 18.12 2.88 15.59
N TYR A 107 18.75 1.94 14.88
CA TYR A 107 18.39 1.57 13.50
C TYR A 107 17.01 0.90 13.41
N LEU A 108 16.72 0.00 14.35
CA LEU A 108 15.42 -0.65 14.48
C LEU A 108 14.61 -0.03 15.62
N ASP A 109 13.30 -0.07 15.47
CA ASP A 109 12.37 0.20 16.56
C ASP A 109 12.16 -1.05 17.44
N LYS A 110 11.34 -0.92 18.48
CA LYS A 110 11.07 -1.99 19.45
C LYS A 110 10.33 -3.21 18.86
N TYR A 111 9.83 -3.10 17.63
CA TYR A 111 9.14 -4.17 16.91
C TYR A 111 9.98 -4.76 15.78
N GLY A 112 11.23 -4.32 15.63
CA GLY A 112 12.16 -4.78 14.61
C GLY A 112 12.04 -4.08 13.26
N CYS A 113 11.25 -3.01 13.16
CA CYS A 113 11.11 -2.25 11.92
C CYS A 113 12.25 -1.25 11.74
N VAL A 114 12.73 -1.05 10.52
CA VAL A 114 13.77 -0.06 10.18
C VAL A 114 13.21 1.35 10.36
N LYS A 115 13.69 2.03 11.38
CA LYS A 115 13.13 3.29 11.88
C LYS A 115 13.09 4.39 10.83
N PHE A 116 14.23 4.71 10.18
CA PHE A 116 14.28 5.81 9.21
C PHE A 116 13.38 5.60 7.99
N LYS A 117 13.09 4.35 7.61
CA LYS A 117 12.15 4.04 6.52
C LYS A 117 10.71 4.28 6.94
N ASN A 118 10.37 3.98 8.19
CA ASN A 118 9.06 4.34 8.74
C ASN A 118 8.92 5.85 8.92
N ASP A 119 9.97 6.54 9.38
CA ASP A 119 9.97 8.01 9.49
C ASP A 119 9.68 8.67 8.13
N MET A 120 10.26 8.13 7.04
CA MET A 120 10.00 8.62 5.68
C MET A 120 8.56 8.31 5.21
N ALA A 121 8.04 7.13 5.54
CA ALA A 121 6.65 6.78 5.26
C ALA A 121 5.67 7.67 6.04
N VAL A 122 5.95 7.98 7.30
CA VAL A 122 5.17 8.94 8.10
C VAL A 122 5.21 10.33 7.48
N PHE A 123 6.36 10.79 7.00
CA PHE A 123 6.46 12.07 6.29
C PHE A 123 5.62 12.08 5.01
N PHE A 124 5.70 11.03 4.19
CA PHE A 124 4.84 10.87 3.01
C PHE A 124 3.36 10.98 3.39
N ASN A 125 2.94 10.26 4.43
CA ASN A 125 1.57 10.21 4.90
C ASN A 125 1.07 11.55 5.44
N THR A 126 1.95 12.34 6.08
CA THR A 126 1.66 13.70 6.53
C THR A 126 1.36 14.61 5.33
N VAL A 127 2.24 14.61 4.33
CA VAL A 127 2.05 15.41 3.10
C VAL A 127 0.79 14.98 2.36
N LEU A 128 0.52 13.65 2.28
CA LEU A 128 -0.70 13.15 1.64
C LEU A 128 -1.97 13.57 2.39
N LYS A 129 -1.95 13.53 3.72
CA LYS A 129 -3.11 13.96 4.53
C LYS A 129 -3.42 15.44 4.35
N GLU A 130 -2.40 16.28 4.37
CA GLU A 130 -2.55 17.73 4.08
C GLU A 130 -3.14 17.96 2.69
N ARG A 131 -2.67 17.18 1.70
CA ARG A 131 -3.18 17.26 0.34
C ARG A 131 -4.63 16.80 0.22
N VAL A 132 -5.03 15.74 0.94
CA VAL A 132 -6.43 15.28 1.02
C VAL A 132 -7.34 16.34 1.63
N VAL A 133 -6.90 17.02 2.69
CA VAL A 133 -7.66 18.14 3.30
C VAL A 133 -7.88 19.25 2.25
N LYS A 134 -6.85 19.58 1.47
CA LYS A 134 -6.97 20.58 0.39
C LYS A 134 -7.91 20.11 -0.72
N LEU A 135 -7.83 18.85 -1.16
CA LEU A 135 -8.74 18.28 -2.15
C LEU A 135 -10.21 18.36 -1.74
N ARG A 136 -10.54 18.18 -0.45
CA ARG A 136 -11.91 18.30 0.07
C ARG A 136 -12.47 19.72 -0.14
N SER A 137 -11.64 20.75 -0.03
CA SER A 137 -12.06 22.13 -0.31
C SER A 137 -12.11 22.46 -1.80
N GLU A 138 -11.23 21.85 -2.61
CA GLU A 138 -11.17 22.06 -4.06
C GLU A 138 -12.28 21.30 -4.80
N LEU A 139 -12.79 20.20 -4.25
CA LEU A 139 -13.75 19.29 -4.89
C LEU A 139 -15.02 19.12 -4.02
N PRO A 140 -15.86 20.16 -3.94
CA PRO A 140 -16.94 20.23 -2.93
C PRO A 140 -18.05 19.18 -3.13
N LEU A 141 -18.18 18.59 -4.32
CA LEU A 141 -19.14 17.53 -4.60
C LEU A 141 -18.56 16.12 -4.37
N ALA A 142 -17.28 16.01 -3.95
CA ALA A 142 -16.65 14.73 -3.69
C ALA A 142 -16.68 14.37 -2.21
N ALA A 143 -16.98 13.10 -1.92
CA ALA A 143 -16.74 12.49 -0.62
C ALA A 143 -15.34 11.88 -0.62
N ILE A 144 -14.40 12.49 0.08
CA ILE A 144 -12.99 12.04 0.12
C ILE A 144 -12.65 11.55 1.52
N THR A 145 -12.36 10.26 1.63
CA THR A 145 -11.93 9.60 2.87
C THR A 145 -10.44 9.28 2.79
N TYR A 146 -9.68 9.74 3.78
CA TYR A 146 -8.32 9.32 4.01
C TYR A 146 -8.30 8.01 4.80
N VAL A 147 -7.54 7.00 4.39
CA VAL A 147 -7.48 5.69 5.02
C VAL A 147 -6.07 5.45 5.55
N ASP A 148 -5.93 5.36 6.87
CA ASP A 148 -4.65 5.20 7.56
C ASP A 148 -4.24 3.72 7.64
N VAL A 149 -3.84 3.15 6.50
CA VAL A 149 -3.33 1.78 6.45
C VAL A 149 -1.99 1.63 7.15
N PHE A 150 -1.22 2.73 7.33
CA PHE A 150 0.02 2.72 8.09
C PHE A 150 -0.25 2.28 9.53
N SER A 151 -1.17 2.97 10.21
CA SER A 151 -1.49 2.67 11.59
C SER A 151 -2.09 1.28 11.75
N ALA A 152 -2.97 0.85 10.84
CA ALA A 152 -3.54 -0.49 10.86
C ALA A 152 -2.45 -1.58 10.73
N LYS A 153 -1.57 -1.46 9.74
CA LYS A 153 -0.48 -2.42 9.49
C LYS A 153 0.57 -2.39 10.61
N TYR A 154 0.91 -1.22 11.13
CA TYR A 154 1.85 -1.08 12.23
C TYR A 154 1.31 -1.67 13.52
N TRP A 155 0.01 -1.47 13.80
CA TRP A 155 -0.67 -2.09 14.93
C TRP A 155 -0.62 -3.63 14.84
N LEU A 156 -0.89 -4.19 13.65
CA LEU A 156 -0.80 -5.64 13.39
C LEU A 156 0.60 -6.18 13.71
N VAL A 157 1.66 -5.50 13.23
CA VAL A 157 3.06 -5.85 13.52
C VAL A 157 3.34 -5.77 15.02
N ALA A 158 2.93 -4.69 15.68
CA ALA A 158 3.16 -4.46 17.09
C ALA A 158 2.47 -5.49 18.00
N ASN A 159 1.34 -6.04 17.56
CA ASN A 159 0.50 -6.97 18.32
C ASN A 159 0.52 -8.41 17.78
N ALA A 160 1.44 -8.72 16.86
CA ALA A 160 1.52 -10.03 16.22
C ALA A 160 1.54 -11.18 17.23
N LYS A 161 2.32 -11.05 18.30
CA LYS A 161 2.40 -12.06 19.38
C LYS A 161 1.06 -12.28 20.08
N ILE A 162 0.31 -11.22 20.36
CA ILE A 162 -1.01 -11.29 21.03
C ILE A 162 -2.02 -11.99 20.13
N LEU A 163 -1.88 -11.82 18.82
CA LEU A 163 -2.72 -12.47 17.80
C LEU A 163 -2.29 -13.92 17.51
N GLY A 164 -1.28 -14.46 18.21
CA GLY A 164 -0.78 -15.81 18.00
C GLY A 164 0.00 -15.98 16.69
N LEU A 165 0.53 -14.87 16.13
CA LEU A 165 1.34 -14.88 14.93
C LEU A 165 2.83 -15.08 15.26
N ALA A 166 3.59 -15.58 14.30
CA ALA A 166 5.05 -15.64 14.36
C ALA A 166 5.67 -14.23 14.45
N ASN A 167 6.98 -14.18 14.69
CA ASN A 167 7.71 -12.92 14.64
C ASN A 167 7.40 -12.20 13.31
N PRO A 168 6.91 -10.95 13.32
CA PRO A 168 6.50 -10.25 12.12
C PRO A 168 7.64 -10.02 11.10
N MET A 169 8.90 -10.12 11.54
CA MET A 169 10.07 -10.04 10.64
C MET A 169 10.41 -11.38 9.98
N THR A 170 9.66 -12.47 10.23
CA THR A 170 9.81 -13.73 9.51
C THR A 170 8.89 -13.80 8.31
N VAL A 171 9.32 -14.53 7.27
CA VAL A 171 8.56 -14.73 6.04
C VAL A 171 7.99 -16.15 5.97
N CYS A 172 6.79 -16.29 5.39
CA CYS A 172 6.15 -17.59 5.20
C CYS A 172 6.66 -18.29 3.94
N CYS A 173 7.02 -17.54 2.89
CA CYS A 173 7.47 -18.08 1.61
C CYS A 173 8.78 -17.44 1.16
N GLY A 174 9.70 -18.30 0.73
CA GLY A 174 11.07 -17.95 0.41
C GLY A 174 12.06 -18.57 1.40
N TYR A 175 13.33 -18.46 1.09
CA TYR A 175 14.44 -18.86 1.96
C TYR A 175 15.40 -17.70 2.12
N HIS A 176 15.57 -17.21 3.34
CA HIS A 176 16.38 -16.04 3.64
C HIS A 176 17.16 -16.30 4.94
N VAL A 177 18.35 -16.92 4.81
CA VAL A 177 19.20 -17.27 5.95
C VAL A 177 20.64 -16.86 5.66
N GLY A 178 21.19 -15.95 6.45
CA GLY A 178 22.51 -15.38 6.20
C GLY A 178 22.55 -14.65 4.86
N ASN A 179 23.45 -15.05 3.99
CA ASN A 179 23.60 -14.48 2.64
C ASN A 179 22.82 -15.25 1.57
N ASP A 180 22.16 -16.34 1.94
CA ASP A 180 21.39 -17.14 0.99
C ASP A 180 19.96 -16.59 0.90
N HIS A 181 19.58 -16.12 -0.28
CA HIS A 181 18.25 -15.55 -0.53
C HIS A 181 17.62 -16.17 -1.77
N VAL A 182 16.55 -16.94 -1.57
CA VAL A 182 15.75 -17.52 -2.65
C VAL A 182 14.29 -17.07 -2.48
N TRP A 183 13.81 -16.29 -3.43
CA TRP A 183 12.45 -15.75 -3.39
C TRP A 183 11.40 -16.85 -3.48
N CYS A 184 10.23 -16.56 -2.95
CA CYS A 184 9.06 -17.44 -2.97
C CYS A 184 8.78 -17.99 -4.38
N GLY A 185 8.83 -19.33 -4.53
CA GLY A 185 8.57 -20.03 -5.78
C GLY A 185 9.70 -19.94 -6.83
N PHE A 186 10.76 -19.16 -6.61
CA PHE A 186 11.89 -19.08 -7.53
C PHE A 186 12.91 -20.19 -7.26
N LYS A 187 13.61 -20.60 -8.32
CA LYS A 187 14.78 -21.49 -8.22
C LYS A 187 16.01 -20.69 -7.82
N GLY A 188 16.81 -21.23 -6.93
CA GLY A 188 18.06 -20.61 -6.48
C GLY A 188 18.93 -21.58 -5.71
N LYS A 189 20.04 -21.09 -5.15
CA LYS A 189 20.95 -21.90 -4.32
C LYS A 189 20.87 -21.45 -2.85
N ALA A 190 20.81 -22.43 -1.94
CA ALA A 190 20.97 -22.23 -0.52
C ALA A 190 21.84 -23.35 0.03
N LYS A 191 22.86 -23.00 0.82
CA LYS A 191 23.86 -23.97 1.37
C LYS A 191 24.43 -24.89 0.26
N ASN A 192 24.75 -24.31 -0.90
CA ASN A 192 25.26 -25.02 -2.09
C ASN A 192 24.31 -26.07 -2.69
N LYS A 193 23.04 -26.09 -2.33
CA LYS A 193 22.01 -26.96 -2.91
C LYS A 193 21.02 -26.16 -3.71
N ASP A 194 20.57 -26.71 -4.83
CA ASP A 194 19.48 -26.14 -5.61
C ASP A 194 18.16 -26.33 -4.84
N ILE A 195 17.45 -25.25 -4.64
CA ILE A 195 16.12 -25.25 -3.99
C ILE A 195 15.14 -24.38 -4.78
N VAL A 196 13.87 -24.64 -4.56
CA VAL A 196 12.80 -23.69 -4.89
C VAL A 196 12.40 -23.03 -3.60
N GLY A 197 12.26 -21.69 -3.58
CA GLY A 197 11.86 -20.96 -2.37
C GLY A 197 10.57 -21.54 -1.78
N PRO A 198 10.63 -22.23 -0.65
CA PRO A 198 9.49 -23.00 -0.10
C PRO A 198 8.49 -22.07 0.60
N SER A 199 7.23 -22.52 0.69
CA SER A 199 6.24 -21.91 1.56
C SER A 199 6.20 -22.59 2.92
N CYS A 200 5.78 -21.85 3.96
CA CYS A 200 5.46 -22.39 5.26
C CYS A 200 4.21 -23.30 5.20
N VAL A 201 4.02 -24.14 6.22
CA VAL A 201 2.89 -25.07 6.30
C VAL A 201 1.57 -24.33 6.58
N ASP A 202 1.61 -23.31 7.43
CA ASP A 202 0.42 -22.56 7.85
C ASP A 202 0.64 -21.04 7.68
N PRO A 203 0.24 -20.46 6.53
CA PRO A 203 0.36 -19.02 6.29
C PRO A 203 -0.44 -18.15 7.26
N SER A 204 -1.49 -18.69 7.89
CA SER A 204 -2.32 -17.93 8.84
C SER A 204 -1.57 -17.53 10.12
N LYS A 205 -0.40 -18.11 10.35
CA LYS A 205 0.48 -17.81 11.48
C LYS A 205 1.53 -16.77 11.21
N PHE A 206 1.57 -16.20 10.00
CA PHE A 206 2.59 -15.24 9.62
C PHE A 206 1.98 -13.90 9.23
N VAL A 207 2.68 -12.80 9.57
CA VAL A 207 2.32 -11.46 9.10
C VAL A 207 2.68 -11.29 7.63
N SER A 208 3.92 -11.66 7.27
CA SER A 208 4.45 -11.50 5.92
C SER A 208 4.47 -12.82 5.15
N TRP A 209 4.03 -12.76 3.88
CA TRP A 209 4.14 -13.87 2.93
C TRP A 209 5.59 -14.07 2.47
N ASP A 210 6.13 -13.10 1.76
CA ASP A 210 7.43 -13.19 1.06
C ASP A 210 8.45 -12.14 1.50
N GLY A 211 8.13 -11.39 2.53
CA GLY A 211 8.97 -10.30 3.03
C GLY A 211 8.59 -8.90 2.52
N VAL A 212 7.71 -8.82 1.53
CA VAL A 212 7.14 -7.58 0.97
C VAL A 212 5.61 -7.57 1.12
N HIS A 213 4.97 -8.66 0.70
CA HIS A 213 3.52 -8.80 0.73
C HIS A 213 3.05 -9.43 2.05
N TYR A 214 1.85 -9.06 2.45
CA TYR A 214 1.20 -9.64 3.63
C TYR A 214 0.57 -11.00 3.29
N THR A 215 0.41 -11.88 4.30
CA THR A 215 -0.39 -13.10 4.16
C THR A 215 -1.86 -12.76 3.99
N GLU A 216 -2.66 -13.74 3.57
CA GLU A 216 -4.12 -13.58 3.45
C GLU A 216 -4.75 -13.19 4.80
N PHE A 217 -4.32 -13.83 5.91
CA PHE A 217 -4.76 -13.48 7.25
C PHE A 217 -4.51 -11.99 7.56
N SER A 218 -3.29 -11.52 7.31
CA SER A 218 -2.89 -10.13 7.61
C SER A 218 -3.65 -9.13 6.73
N ASN A 219 -3.81 -9.43 5.45
CA ASN A 219 -4.60 -8.59 4.53
C ASN A 219 -6.06 -8.54 4.94
N ARG A 220 -6.66 -9.67 5.33
CA ARG A 220 -8.03 -9.74 5.83
C ARG A 220 -8.20 -8.92 7.10
N TRP A 221 -7.26 -9.03 8.04
CA TRP A 221 -7.29 -8.28 9.28
C TRP A 221 -7.26 -6.75 9.01
N VAL A 222 -6.31 -6.30 8.18
CA VAL A 222 -6.20 -4.87 7.80
C VAL A 222 -7.48 -4.40 7.10
N ALA A 223 -7.97 -5.18 6.12
CA ALA A 223 -9.18 -4.85 5.39
C ALA A 223 -10.40 -4.71 6.32
N GLN A 224 -10.63 -5.68 7.21
CA GLN A 224 -11.76 -5.63 8.15
C GLN A 224 -11.74 -4.37 9.02
N HIS A 225 -10.57 -3.95 9.51
CA HIS A 225 -10.44 -2.78 10.38
C HIS A 225 -10.57 -1.46 9.60
N THR A 226 -10.02 -1.38 8.40
CA THR A 226 -10.16 -0.18 7.56
C THR A 226 -11.57 -0.04 7.00
N LEU A 227 -12.17 -1.13 6.50
CA LEU A 227 -13.52 -1.11 5.90
C LEU A 227 -14.62 -0.76 6.93
N ASN A 228 -14.39 -1.07 8.21
CA ASN A 228 -15.30 -0.70 9.30
C ASN A 228 -15.18 0.77 9.74
N GLY A 229 -14.22 1.52 9.20
CA GLY A 229 -14.03 2.93 9.50
C GLY A 229 -13.12 3.25 10.70
N ASN A 230 -12.45 2.22 11.29
CA ASN A 230 -11.61 2.43 12.48
C ASN A 230 -10.34 3.25 12.19
N PHE A 231 -9.85 3.21 10.95
CA PHE A 231 -8.64 3.90 10.50
C PHE A 231 -8.96 4.86 9.35
N THR A 232 -10.10 5.55 9.42
CA THR A 232 -10.52 6.48 8.36
C THR A 232 -10.74 7.89 8.89
N ASP A 233 -10.55 8.88 8.03
CA ASP A 233 -10.80 10.29 8.27
C ASP A 233 -11.57 10.89 7.07
N PRO A 234 -12.84 11.34 7.26
CA PRO A 234 -13.63 11.19 8.48
C PRO A 234 -13.93 9.72 8.81
N PRO A 235 -14.22 9.38 10.06
CA PRO A 235 -14.66 8.05 10.44
C PRO A 235 -15.90 7.62 9.63
N SER A 236 -15.73 6.63 8.77
CA SER A 236 -16.80 6.17 7.88
C SER A 236 -16.51 4.76 7.42
N SER A 237 -17.50 3.87 7.54
CA SER A 237 -17.39 2.54 6.92
C SER A 237 -17.46 2.63 5.39
N ILE A 238 -16.97 1.61 4.70
CA ILE A 238 -17.03 1.56 3.24
C ILE A 238 -18.48 1.63 2.73
N ALA A 239 -19.43 1.00 3.43
CA ALA A 239 -20.85 1.06 3.09
C ALA A 239 -21.38 2.50 3.14
N GLN A 240 -21.01 3.27 4.16
CA GLN A 240 -21.39 4.69 4.27
C GLN A 240 -20.72 5.55 3.19
N ALA A 241 -19.47 5.24 2.82
CA ALA A 241 -18.76 5.98 1.76
C ALA A 241 -19.45 5.81 0.39
N CYS A 242 -20.06 4.64 0.12
CA CYS A 242 -20.77 4.36 -1.13
C CYS A 242 -22.17 5.03 -1.20
N HIS A 243 -22.72 5.49 -0.08
CA HIS A 243 -24.09 6.04 -0.02
C HIS A 243 -24.15 7.58 0.18
N ARG A 244 -23.01 8.27 0.11
CA ARG A 244 -22.95 9.74 0.28
C ARG A 244 -23.21 10.50 -1.03
N HIS A 245 -24.29 10.13 -1.74
CA HIS A 245 -24.74 10.86 -2.94
C HIS A 245 -26.14 11.40 -2.77
#